data_a4de30263118dca6359b4490ef34c67a
#
_entry.id   a4de30263118dca6359b4490ef34c67a
#
_cell.length_a   1.000
_cell.length_b   1.000
_cell.length_c   1.000
_cell.angle_alpha   90.00
_cell.angle_beta   90.00
_cell.angle_gamma   90.00
#
_symmetry.space_group_name_H-M   'P 1'
#
loop_
_entity.id
_entity.type
_entity.pdbx_description
1 polymer ?
#
loop_
_entity_poly.entity_id
_entity_poly.type
_entity_poly.pdbx_seq_one_letter_code
_entity_poly.pdbx_strand_id
1 'polypeptide(L)'
;MGYDAFLELGFRSMYLASPEFGLVTLISAMFMHGGPMHLLMNMLILILLGVPFEDRIGSRAFLRIYLISGIIGSLVTGSISVWNETGLETINIGASGAVFGIMGGFALLYPRDEIPMLLGPIFMHRVPVLLATLVFIGMETLYVGLGTEDGIGHGTHMASFVAGVFLTPYFTSKKEVETKPEIGLERLVKLSGITQKGNYELQMIKDSDEPELVDAWLDKFWELQECPDCGEPVNMQGVCSDCGKDLFS
;
A
#
# COMPACT_ATOMS: atom_id res chain seq x y z
N MET A 1 -7.64 -25.77 9.79
CA MET A 1 -6.24 -26.03 10.15
C MET A 1 -6.24 -26.64 11.54
N GLY A 2 -5.47 -27.70 11.76
CA GLY A 2 -5.40 -28.32 13.08
C GLY A 2 -4.59 -27.49 14.07
N TYR A 3 -4.79 -27.69 15.36
CA TYR A 3 -4.05 -27.00 16.43
C TYR A 3 -2.52 -27.12 16.26
N ASP A 4 -2.06 -28.25 15.73
CA ASP A 4 -0.63 -28.51 15.47
C ASP A 4 0.00 -27.49 14.50
N ALA A 5 -0.73 -27.05 13.46
CA ALA A 5 -0.22 -26.05 12.51
C ALA A 5 0.04 -24.67 13.16
N PHE A 6 -0.74 -24.27 14.16
CA PHE A 6 -0.49 -23.03 14.91
C PHE A 6 0.76 -23.15 15.80
N LEU A 7 1.02 -24.33 16.34
CA LEU A 7 2.21 -24.57 17.13
C LEU A 7 3.49 -24.58 16.30
N GLU A 8 3.41 -25.02 15.05
CA GLU A 8 4.58 -25.14 14.15
C GLU A 8 4.87 -23.84 13.38
N LEU A 9 3.82 -23.11 12.95
CA LEU A 9 3.95 -21.96 12.03
C LEU A 9 3.71 -20.61 12.69
N GLY A 10 3.14 -20.57 13.90
CA GLY A 10 2.93 -19.35 14.68
C GLY A 10 4.22 -18.92 15.39
N PHE A 11 4.44 -17.61 15.46
CA PHE A 11 5.61 -17.06 16.16
C PHE A 11 5.37 -17.03 17.68
N ARG A 12 6.37 -17.48 18.46
CA ARG A 12 6.41 -17.37 19.91
C ARG A 12 7.68 -16.65 20.35
N SER A 13 7.55 -15.77 21.34
CA SER A 13 8.67 -14.98 21.84
C SER A 13 9.84 -15.83 22.37
N MET A 14 9.53 -17.02 22.92
CA MET A 14 10.54 -17.98 23.38
C MET A 14 11.54 -18.41 22.29
N TYR A 15 11.14 -18.36 21.02
CA TYR A 15 12.03 -18.69 19.90
C TYR A 15 13.19 -17.72 19.71
N LEU A 16 13.11 -16.51 20.28
CA LEU A 16 14.24 -15.59 20.29
C LEU A 16 15.33 -15.98 21.30
N ALA A 17 14.93 -16.68 22.36
CA ALA A 17 15.89 -17.20 23.35
C ALA A 17 16.48 -18.55 22.94
N SER A 18 15.80 -19.30 22.05
CA SER A 18 16.22 -20.62 21.57
C SER A 18 15.95 -20.78 20.06
N PRO A 19 16.81 -20.26 19.19
CA PRO A 19 16.49 -19.96 17.80
C PRO A 19 16.50 -21.16 16.82
N GLU A 20 16.65 -22.42 17.27
CA GLU A 20 16.97 -23.57 16.42
C GLU A 20 16.01 -23.76 15.22
N PHE A 21 14.72 -23.42 15.33
CA PHE A 21 13.73 -23.47 14.24
C PHE A 21 12.75 -22.31 14.19
N GLY A 22 12.75 -21.46 15.21
CA GLY A 22 11.67 -20.48 15.44
C GLY A 22 11.68 -19.26 14.54
N LEU A 23 12.82 -18.87 13.94
CA LEU A 23 12.92 -17.60 13.19
C LEU A 23 12.12 -17.62 11.87
N VAL A 24 11.91 -18.80 11.27
CA VAL A 24 11.05 -18.95 10.08
C VAL A 24 9.61 -18.58 10.41
N THR A 25 9.20 -18.75 11.67
CA THR A 25 7.85 -18.41 12.12
C THR A 25 7.57 -16.91 12.15
N LEU A 26 8.59 -16.05 12.12
CA LEU A 26 8.41 -14.62 11.91
C LEU A 26 7.72 -14.29 10.58
N ILE A 27 7.95 -15.13 9.57
CA ILE A 27 7.32 -14.98 8.26
C ILE A 27 6.02 -15.79 8.19
N SER A 28 6.06 -17.08 8.55
CA SER A 28 4.89 -17.96 8.41
C SER A 28 3.71 -17.47 9.26
N ALA A 29 3.96 -16.93 10.44
CA ALA A 29 2.93 -16.39 11.33
C ALA A 29 2.08 -15.29 10.67
N MET A 30 2.65 -14.48 9.79
CA MET A 30 1.93 -13.43 9.05
C MET A 30 0.86 -13.99 8.10
N PHE A 31 0.96 -15.27 7.71
CA PHE A 31 0.02 -15.95 6.83
C PHE A 31 -0.95 -16.87 7.58
N MET A 32 -0.78 -16.98 8.89
CA MET A 32 -1.67 -17.76 9.76
C MET A 32 -2.76 -16.89 10.36
N HIS A 33 -3.99 -17.40 10.45
CA HIS A 33 -5.11 -16.65 11.02
C HIS A 33 -5.94 -17.54 11.97
N GLY A 34 -6.31 -17.01 13.12
CA GLY A 34 -7.02 -17.73 14.19
C GLY A 34 -8.48 -18.08 13.87
N GLY A 35 -9.00 -17.67 12.72
CA GLY A 35 -10.35 -17.97 12.27
C GLY A 35 -10.78 -17.18 11.04
N PRO A 36 -11.96 -17.52 10.45
CA PRO A 36 -12.42 -16.88 9.23
C PRO A 36 -12.62 -15.37 9.36
N MET A 37 -13.10 -14.89 10.51
CA MET A 37 -13.30 -13.46 10.74
C MET A 37 -11.96 -12.72 10.86
N HIS A 38 -10.97 -13.31 11.53
CA HIS A 38 -9.63 -12.76 11.63
C HIS A 38 -8.99 -12.61 10.25
N LEU A 39 -9.10 -13.64 9.40
CA LEU A 39 -8.63 -13.57 8.00
C LEU A 39 -9.39 -12.52 7.22
N LEU A 40 -10.73 -12.52 7.29
CA LEU A 40 -11.57 -11.58 6.54
C LEU A 40 -11.21 -10.12 6.86
N MET A 41 -11.07 -9.78 8.15
CA MET A 41 -10.76 -8.43 8.57
C MET A 41 -9.35 -8.00 8.14
N ASN A 42 -8.35 -8.87 8.24
CA ASN A 42 -7.01 -8.60 7.73
C ASN A 42 -7.02 -8.36 6.22
N MET A 43 -7.70 -9.20 5.44
CA MET A 43 -7.76 -9.06 3.98
C MET A 43 -8.55 -7.81 3.58
N LEU A 44 -9.64 -7.50 4.28
CA LEU A 44 -10.42 -6.30 4.02
C LEU A 44 -9.57 -5.04 4.19
N ILE A 45 -8.87 -4.90 5.32
CA ILE A 45 -8.02 -3.75 5.58
C ILE A 45 -6.83 -3.72 4.60
N LEU A 46 -6.24 -4.88 4.29
CA LEU A 46 -5.16 -4.98 3.32
C LEU A 46 -5.61 -4.54 1.91
N ILE A 47 -6.82 -4.85 1.50
CA ILE A 47 -7.36 -4.41 0.21
C ILE A 47 -7.63 -2.90 0.25
N LEU A 48 -8.32 -2.40 1.28
CA LEU A 48 -8.72 -0.99 1.35
C LEU A 48 -7.53 -0.01 1.49
N LEU A 49 -6.48 -0.41 2.19
CA LEU A 49 -5.26 0.38 2.40
C LEU A 49 -4.13 -0.03 1.47
N GLY A 50 -3.96 -1.33 1.28
CA GLY A 50 -2.78 -1.89 0.61
C GLY A 50 -2.82 -1.65 -0.89
N VAL A 51 -3.96 -1.89 -1.57
CA VAL A 51 -4.06 -1.71 -3.01
C VAL A 51 -3.77 -0.26 -3.43
N PRO A 52 -4.42 0.77 -2.85
CA PRO A 52 -4.10 2.15 -3.21
C PRO A 52 -2.64 2.52 -2.92
N PHE A 53 -2.04 2.00 -1.87
CA PHE A 53 -0.65 2.28 -1.55
C PHE A 53 0.31 1.54 -2.48
N GLU A 54 0.04 0.28 -2.81
CA GLU A 54 0.83 -0.50 -3.78
C GLU A 54 0.86 0.16 -5.14
N ASP A 55 -0.28 0.68 -5.63
CA ASP A 55 -0.38 1.42 -6.89
C ASP A 55 0.53 2.66 -6.90
N ARG A 56 0.68 3.32 -5.76
CA ARG A 56 1.54 4.50 -5.61
C ARG A 56 3.04 4.18 -5.59
N ILE A 57 3.45 3.11 -4.90
CA ILE A 57 4.87 2.83 -4.63
C ILE A 57 5.42 1.64 -5.43
N GLY A 58 4.54 0.86 -6.04
CA GLY A 58 4.86 -0.36 -6.78
C GLY A 58 5.04 -1.59 -5.90
N SER A 59 4.73 -2.77 -6.46
CA SER A 59 4.64 -4.06 -5.74
C SER A 59 5.94 -4.48 -5.03
N ARG A 60 7.11 -4.13 -5.59
CA ARG A 60 8.40 -4.49 -4.97
C ARG A 60 8.65 -3.73 -3.67
N ALA A 61 8.37 -2.43 -3.64
CA ALA A 61 8.51 -1.62 -2.45
C ALA A 61 7.46 -2.02 -1.41
N PHE A 62 6.20 -2.19 -1.84
CA PHE A 62 5.09 -2.64 -1.02
C PHE A 62 5.42 -3.95 -0.30
N LEU A 63 5.84 -4.99 -1.03
CA LEU A 63 6.17 -6.30 -0.45
C LEU A 63 7.31 -6.22 0.57
N ARG A 64 8.34 -5.41 0.29
CA ARG A 64 9.45 -5.21 1.24
C ARG A 64 8.99 -4.54 2.52
N ILE A 65 8.19 -3.46 2.41
CA ILE A 65 7.65 -2.76 3.58
C ILE A 65 6.76 -3.72 4.39
N TYR A 66 5.84 -4.43 3.72
CA TYR A 66 4.95 -5.40 4.34
C TYR A 66 5.72 -6.45 5.15
N LEU A 67 6.66 -7.17 4.51
CA LEU A 67 7.37 -8.27 5.16
C LEU A 67 8.30 -7.76 6.27
N ILE A 68 9.09 -6.72 6.00
CA ILE A 68 10.12 -6.27 6.96
C ILE A 68 9.47 -5.58 8.15
N SER A 69 8.41 -4.78 7.96
CA SER A 69 7.73 -4.15 9.09
C SER A 69 7.03 -5.17 10.00
N GLY A 70 6.40 -6.19 9.42
CA GLY A 70 5.81 -7.29 10.19
C GLY A 70 6.84 -8.09 10.99
N ILE A 71 8.00 -8.39 10.39
CA ILE A 71 9.12 -9.05 11.08
C ILE A 71 9.64 -8.16 12.23
N ILE A 72 9.90 -6.88 11.97
CA ILE A 72 10.40 -5.94 13.00
C ILE A 72 9.40 -5.83 14.15
N GLY A 73 8.09 -5.71 13.86
CA GLY A 73 7.06 -5.67 14.89
C GLY A 73 7.09 -6.88 15.80
N SER A 74 7.15 -8.08 15.23
CA SER A 74 7.25 -9.33 16.00
C SER A 74 8.56 -9.45 16.77
N LEU A 75 9.68 -9.01 16.20
CA LEU A 75 10.98 -9.00 16.89
C LEU A 75 10.99 -8.04 18.08
N VAL A 76 10.46 -6.83 17.91
CA VAL A 76 10.43 -5.82 19.00
C VAL A 76 9.59 -6.33 20.16
N THR A 77 8.36 -6.76 19.90
CA THR A 77 7.46 -7.23 20.95
C THR A 77 7.92 -8.55 21.56
N GLY A 78 8.42 -9.47 20.73
CA GLY A 78 9.03 -10.70 21.22
C GLY A 78 10.25 -10.45 22.13
N SER A 79 11.11 -9.50 21.78
CA SER A 79 12.25 -9.12 22.63
C SER A 79 11.82 -8.51 23.96
N ILE A 80 10.77 -7.68 23.96
CA ILE A 80 10.18 -7.12 25.18
C ILE A 80 9.60 -8.26 26.05
N SER A 81 8.90 -9.22 25.44
CA SER A 81 8.36 -10.39 26.14
C SER A 81 9.46 -11.25 26.80
N VAL A 82 10.56 -11.47 26.07
CA VAL A 82 11.74 -12.19 26.62
C VAL A 82 12.37 -11.42 27.77
N TRP A 83 12.53 -10.11 27.64
CA TRP A 83 13.11 -9.24 28.67
C TRP A 83 12.27 -9.24 29.95
N ASN A 84 10.96 -9.21 29.82
CA ASN A 84 10.03 -9.16 30.95
C ASN A 84 9.62 -10.55 31.46
N GLU A 85 10.06 -11.62 30.81
CA GLU A 85 9.67 -13.02 31.08
C GLU A 85 8.14 -13.23 31.06
N THR A 86 7.44 -12.52 30.15
CA THR A 86 5.97 -12.57 30.02
C THR A 86 5.54 -12.99 28.61
N GLY A 87 4.47 -13.76 28.50
CA GLY A 87 3.88 -14.14 27.23
C GLY A 87 4.80 -14.94 26.30
N LEU A 88 5.79 -15.65 26.82
CA LEU A 88 6.84 -16.35 26.06
C LEU A 88 6.25 -17.41 25.13
N GLU A 89 5.19 -18.10 25.57
CA GLU A 89 4.53 -19.18 24.83
C GLU A 89 3.30 -18.70 24.04
N THR A 90 2.95 -17.43 24.14
CA THR A 90 1.83 -16.88 23.38
C THR A 90 2.10 -16.99 21.88
N ILE A 91 1.17 -17.59 21.16
CA ILE A 91 1.25 -17.78 19.71
C ILE A 91 0.79 -16.50 19.02
N ASN A 92 1.70 -15.81 18.38
CA ASN A 92 1.42 -14.62 17.57
C ASN A 92 1.20 -15.04 16.12
N ILE A 93 0.05 -14.66 15.55
CA ILE A 93 -0.37 -14.96 14.18
C ILE A 93 -1.17 -13.81 13.59
N GLY A 94 -1.15 -13.68 12.27
CA GLY A 94 -1.94 -12.71 11.53
C GLY A 94 -1.10 -11.74 10.72
N ALA A 95 -1.69 -11.28 9.62
CA ALA A 95 -1.10 -10.28 8.74
C ALA A 95 -1.09 -8.88 9.35
N SER A 96 -1.80 -8.66 10.45
CA SER A 96 -2.13 -7.33 10.99
C SER A 96 -0.92 -6.48 11.30
N GLY A 97 0.15 -7.03 11.87
CA GLY A 97 1.39 -6.28 12.07
C GLY A 97 1.92 -5.69 10.76
N ALA A 98 2.06 -6.52 9.71
CA ALA A 98 2.50 -6.05 8.40
C ALA A 98 1.54 -5.01 7.78
N VAL A 99 0.23 -5.18 7.98
CA VAL A 99 -0.79 -4.21 7.54
C VAL A 99 -0.63 -2.86 8.25
N PHE A 100 -0.33 -2.86 9.55
CA PHE A 100 0.00 -1.62 10.28
C PHE A 100 1.30 -0.98 9.77
N GLY A 101 2.28 -1.77 9.34
CA GLY A 101 3.47 -1.26 8.66
C GLY A 101 3.16 -0.54 7.35
N ILE A 102 2.29 -1.14 6.52
CA ILE A 102 1.78 -0.51 5.29
C ILE A 102 1.03 0.78 5.62
N MET A 103 0.18 0.79 6.64
CA MET A 103 -0.56 1.97 7.10
C MET A 103 0.41 3.11 7.49
N GLY A 104 1.50 2.80 8.20
CA GLY A 104 2.52 3.77 8.58
C GLY A 104 3.19 4.42 7.39
N GLY A 105 3.58 3.62 6.40
CA GLY A 105 4.16 4.11 5.16
C GLY A 105 3.20 4.95 4.33
N PHE A 106 1.95 4.53 4.21
CA PHE A 106 0.93 5.25 3.47
C PHE A 106 0.62 6.60 4.11
N ALA A 107 0.42 6.64 5.43
CA ALA A 107 0.19 7.88 6.16
C ALA A 107 1.35 8.87 6.06
N LEU A 108 2.60 8.38 5.96
CA LEU A 108 3.77 9.22 5.79
C LEU A 108 3.82 9.89 4.42
N LEU A 109 3.63 9.11 3.34
CA LEU A 109 3.83 9.62 1.99
C LEU A 109 2.58 10.30 1.41
N TYR A 110 1.40 9.79 1.73
CA TYR A 110 0.13 10.21 1.13
C TYR A 110 -0.94 10.49 2.19
N PRO A 111 -0.68 11.39 3.14
CA PRO A 111 -1.57 11.63 4.29
C PRO A 111 -2.94 12.18 3.92
N ARG A 112 -3.05 12.81 2.74
CA ARG A 112 -4.28 13.45 2.25
C ARG A 112 -5.06 12.59 1.24
N ASP A 113 -4.47 11.47 0.80
CA ASP A 113 -5.19 10.52 -0.05
C ASP A 113 -6.42 10.01 0.69
N GLU A 114 -7.50 9.80 -0.03
CA GLU A 114 -8.76 9.33 0.53
C GLU A 114 -8.95 7.85 0.27
N ILE A 115 -9.35 7.13 1.32
CA ILE A 115 -9.62 5.69 1.27
C ILE A 115 -11.02 5.40 1.81
N PRO A 116 -11.68 4.36 1.34
CA PRO A 116 -12.86 3.85 2.01
C PRO A 116 -12.46 3.21 3.36
N MET A 117 -13.25 3.47 4.39
CA MET A 117 -13.01 2.98 5.75
C MET A 117 -14.27 2.37 6.33
N LEU A 118 -14.10 1.24 7.03
CA LEU A 118 -15.16 0.61 7.82
C LEU A 118 -14.84 0.80 9.31
N LEU A 119 -15.70 1.52 10.02
CA LEU A 119 -15.61 1.70 11.46
C LEU A 119 -16.83 1.05 12.14
N GLY A 120 -16.65 -0.19 12.60
CA GLY A 120 -17.78 -1.01 13.05
C GLY A 120 -18.80 -1.20 11.92
N PRO A 121 -20.09 -0.87 12.10
CA PRO A 121 -21.10 -0.98 11.05
C PRO A 121 -21.14 0.22 10.09
N ILE A 122 -20.33 1.25 10.33
CA ILE A 122 -20.35 2.50 9.57
C ILE A 122 -19.34 2.41 8.43
N PHE A 123 -19.83 2.48 7.19
CA PHE A 123 -19.00 2.57 6.01
C PHE A 123 -18.86 4.03 5.56
N MET A 124 -17.62 4.52 5.49
CA MET A 124 -17.27 5.86 5.03
C MET A 124 -16.53 5.75 3.71
N HIS A 125 -17.00 6.48 2.70
CA HIS A 125 -16.47 6.37 1.33
C HIS A 125 -15.14 7.07 1.14
N ARG A 126 -14.91 8.19 1.84
CA ARG A 126 -13.74 9.07 1.66
C ARG A 126 -13.25 9.52 3.02
N VAL A 127 -12.20 8.88 3.50
CA VAL A 127 -11.54 9.24 4.75
C VAL A 127 -10.08 9.50 4.45
N PRO A 128 -9.53 10.67 4.79
CA PRO A 128 -8.11 10.92 4.64
C PRO A 128 -7.28 9.85 5.34
N VAL A 129 -6.25 9.33 4.67
CA VAL A 129 -5.37 8.27 5.19
C VAL A 129 -4.83 8.62 6.56
N LEU A 130 -4.42 9.89 6.75
CA LEU A 130 -3.94 10.35 8.06
C LEU A 130 -5.00 10.22 9.15
N LEU A 131 -6.26 10.59 8.86
CA LEU A 131 -7.34 10.50 9.85
C LEU A 131 -7.65 9.04 10.18
N ALA A 132 -7.77 8.18 9.18
CA ALA A 132 -7.95 6.74 9.38
C ALA A 132 -6.83 6.15 10.26
N THR A 133 -5.58 6.50 9.93
CA THR A 133 -4.40 6.08 10.69
C THR A 133 -4.44 6.55 12.13
N LEU A 134 -4.77 7.82 12.38
CA LEU A 134 -4.85 8.38 13.74
C LEU A 134 -5.92 7.68 14.59
N VAL A 135 -7.05 7.31 13.98
CA VAL A 135 -8.11 6.52 14.66
C VAL A 135 -7.58 5.15 15.05
N PHE A 136 -6.97 4.40 14.13
CA PHE A 136 -6.44 3.06 14.41
C PHE A 136 -5.32 3.09 15.45
N ILE A 137 -4.33 3.97 15.28
CA ILE A 137 -3.21 4.09 16.22
C ILE A 137 -3.68 4.59 17.60
N GLY A 138 -4.65 5.50 17.62
CA GLY A 138 -5.27 5.96 18.85
C GLY A 138 -5.96 4.82 19.63
N MET A 139 -6.69 3.95 18.92
CA MET A 139 -7.29 2.76 19.51
C MET A 139 -6.23 1.78 20.04
N GLU A 140 -5.21 1.47 19.24
CA GLU A 140 -4.10 0.60 19.66
C GLU A 140 -3.39 1.14 20.91
N THR A 141 -3.11 2.45 20.93
CA THR A 141 -2.47 3.10 22.09
C THR A 141 -3.35 3.00 23.34
N LEU A 142 -4.66 3.17 23.16
CA LEU A 142 -5.61 3.04 24.27
C LEU A 142 -5.63 1.60 24.81
N TYR A 143 -5.70 0.60 23.95
CA TYR A 143 -5.70 -0.83 24.36
C TYR A 143 -4.41 -1.24 25.05
N VAL A 144 -3.25 -0.80 24.53
CA VAL A 144 -1.96 -1.01 25.22
C VAL A 144 -1.96 -0.34 26.59
N GLY A 145 -2.43 0.91 26.68
CA GLY A 145 -2.45 1.67 27.95
C GLY A 145 -3.42 1.08 28.98
N LEU A 146 -4.50 0.44 28.55
CA LEU A 146 -5.46 -0.26 29.43
C LEU A 146 -5.00 -1.66 29.82
N GLY A 147 -3.95 -2.19 29.18
CA GLY A 147 -3.46 -3.55 29.43
C GLY A 147 -4.50 -4.62 29.05
N THR A 148 -5.24 -4.40 27.96
CA THR A 148 -6.28 -5.34 27.53
C THR A 148 -5.68 -6.67 27.07
N GLU A 149 -6.18 -7.77 27.61
CA GLU A 149 -5.81 -9.14 27.24
C GLU A 149 -6.90 -9.76 26.35
N ASP A 150 -7.09 -9.16 25.17
CA ASP A 150 -8.10 -9.63 24.20
C ASP A 150 -7.53 -10.61 23.16
N GLY A 151 -6.27 -10.98 23.30
CA GLY A 151 -5.55 -11.86 22.37
C GLY A 151 -5.06 -11.16 21.10
N ILE A 152 -5.13 -9.83 21.04
CA ILE A 152 -4.63 -9.01 19.92
C ILE A 152 -3.23 -8.49 20.25
N GLY A 153 -2.34 -8.58 19.26
CA GLY A 153 -0.95 -8.14 19.39
C GLY A 153 -0.77 -6.64 19.24
N HIS A 154 -1.43 -5.81 20.06
CA HIS A 154 -1.39 -4.34 19.98
C HIS A 154 0.02 -3.76 19.95
N GLY A 155 0.94 -4.30 20.77
CA GLY A 155 2.36 -3.88 20.75
C GLY A 155 3.03 -4.17 19.41
N THR A 156 2.72 -5.31 18.79
CA THR A 156 3.23 -5.66 17.46
C THR A 156 2.71 -4.71 16.39
N HIS A 157 1.43 -4.32 16.45
CA HIS A 157 0.84 -3.35 15.54
C HIS A 157 1.57 -2.00 15.61
N MET A 158 1.78 -1.48 16.81
CA MET A 158 2.47 -0.20 17.01
C MET A 158 3.93 -0.25 16.55
N ALA A 159 4.67 -1.31 16.90
CA ALA A 159 6.06 -1.46 16.48
C ALA A 159 6.19 -1.61 14.96
N SER A 160 5.30 -2.38 14.33
CA SER A 160 5.25 -2.51 12.86
C SER A 160 4.88 -1.21 12.17
N PHE A 161 3.94 -0.44 12.73
CA PHE A 161 3.57 0.88 12.21
C PHE A 161 4.79 1.81 12.17
N VAL A 162 5.50 1.93 13.28
CA VAL A 162 6.73 2.74 13.38
C VAL A 162 7.78 2.25 12.37
N ALA A 163 7.98 0.93 12.28
CA ALA A 163 8.88 0.36 11.29
C ALA A 163 8.48 0.75 9.86
N GLY A 164 7.20 0.67 9.50
CA GLY A 164 6.69 1.08 8.20
C GLY A 164 6.96 2.54 7.87
N VAL A 165 6.79 3.45 8.84
CA VAL A 165 7.12 4.88 8.69
C VAL A 165 8.60 5.06 8.32
N PHE A 166 9.52 4.34 8.98
CA PHE A 166 10.96 4.48 8.72
C PHE A 166 11.43 3.73 7.46
N LEU A 167 10.84 2.59 7.16
CA LEU A 167 11.23 1.77 5.98
C LEU A 167 10.78 2.38 4.66
N THR A 168 9.63 3.05 4.67
CA THR A 168 9.02 3.55 3.45
C THR A 168 9.92 4.50 2.66
N PRO A 169 10.53 5.56 3.24
CA PRO A 169 11.45 6.42 2.50
C PRO A 169 12.68 5.71 1.93
N TYR A 170 13.07 4.59 2.57
CA TYR A 170 14.23 3.81 2.13
C TYR A 170 13.91 2.93 0.91
N PHE A 171 12.72 2.32 0.87
CA PHE A 171 12.33 1.42 -0.21
C PHE A 171 11.57 2.11 -1.35
N THR A 172 10.91 3.21 -1.06
CA THR A 172 10.41 4.12 -2.06
C THR A 172 11.55 5.08 -2.41
N SER A 173 12.60 4.59 -3.13
CA SER A 173 13.40 5.59 -3.85
C SER A 173 12.38 6.46 -4.58
N LYS A 174 12.64 7.77 -4.62
CA LYS A 174 11.95 8.68 -5.52
C LYS A 174 11.97 8.04 -6.92
N LYS A 175 11.01 7.11 -7.23
CA LYS A 175 10.39 7.25 -8.49
C LYS A 175 9.98 8.71 -8.41
N GLU A 176 10.66 9.55 -9.18
CA GLU A 176 9.94 10.67 -9.74
C GLU A 176 8.58 10.04 -10.02
N VAL A 177 7.57 10.43 -9.26
CA VAL A 177 6.23 10.42 -9.80
C VAL A 177 6.53 11.03 -11.15
N GLU A 178 6.55 10.21 -12.21
CA GLU A 178 6.34 10.77 -13.52
C GLU A 178 5.00 11.47 -13.32
N THR A 179 5.10 12.71 -12.86
CA THR A 179 4.06 13.70 -13.08
C THR A 179 3.98 13.62 -14.58
N LYS A 180 2.94 12.91 -15.06
CA LYS A 180 2.59 12.99 -16.47
C LYS A 180 2.76 14.46 -16.77
N PRO A 181 3.66 14.85 -17.67
CA PRO A 181 3.96 16.24 -17.88
C PRO A 181 2.60 16.92 -17.96
N GLU A 182 2.40 18.02 -17.21
CA GLU A 182 1.17 18.83 -17.32
C GLU A 182 1.11 19.29 -18.76
N ILE A 183 0.62 18.40 -19.62
CA ILE A 183 0.48 18.65 -21.04
C ILE A 183 -0.72 19.54 -21.13
N GLY A 184 -0.44 20.82 -21.26
CA GLY A 184 -1.49 21.82 -21.36
C GLY A 184 -2.50 21.39 -22.44
N LEU A 185 -3.77 21.57 -22.15
CA LEU A 185 -4.89 21.22 -23.04
C LEU A 185 -4.67 21.71 -24.48
N GLU A 186 -3.97 22.85 -24.65
CA GLU A 186 -3.56 23.39 -25.95
C GLU A 186 -2.68 22.46 -26.77
N ARG A 187 -1.75 21.73 -26.14
CA ARG A 187 -0.89 20.75 -26.81
C ARG A 187 -1.68 19.54 -27.28
N LEU A 188 -2.63 19.06 -26.47
CA LEU A 188 -3.52 17.95 -26.82
C LEU A 188 -4.41 18.34 -28.03
N VAL A 189 -4.95 19.55 -28.03
CA VAL A 189 -5.75 20.09 -29.15
C VAL A 189 -4.90 20.17 -30.42
N LYS A 190 -3.67 20.68 -30.34
CA LYS A 190 -2.75 20.76 -31.48
C LYS A 190 -2.45 19.36 -32.03
N LEU A 191 -2.13 18.40 -31.15
CA LEU A 191 -1.81 17.03 -31.54
C LEU A 191 -3.00 16.33 -32.19
N SER A 192 -4.18 16.42 -31.61
CA SER A 192 -5.42 15.87 -32.19
C SER A 192 -5.73 16.46 -33.56
N GLY A 193 -5.45 17.76 -33.78
CA GLY A 193 -5.56 18.42 -35.07
C GLY A 193 -4.57 17.88 -36.12
N ILE A 194 -3.34 17.54 -35.71
CA ILE A 194 -2.30 16.99 -36.59
C ILE A 194 -2.59 15.53 -36.94
N THR A 195 -2.89 14.71 -35.95
CA THR A 195 -3.10 13.25 -36.12
C THR A 195 -4.52 12.91 -36.57
N GLN A 196 -5.47 13.83 -36.43
CA GLN A 196 -6.91 13.65 -36.64
C GLN A 196 -7.52 12.52 -35.80
N LYS A 197 -6.86 12.18 -34.69
CA LYS A 197 -7.26 11.11 -33.75
C LYS A 197 -7.45 11.66 -32.33
N GLY A 198 -8.24 10.94 -31.52
CA GLY A 198 -8.44 11.27 -30.10
C GLY A 198 -9.37 12.46 -29.84
N ASN A 199 -10.18 12.90 -30.81
CA ASN A 199 -11.11 14.02 -30.60
C ASN A 199 -12.18 13.73 -29.55
N TYR A 200 -12.66 12.48 -29.47
CA TYR A 200 -13.64 12.06 -28.47
C TYR A 200 -13.02 12.06 -27.08
N GLU A 201 -11.84 11.45 -26.93
CA GLU A 201 -11.08 11.40 -25.69
C GLU A 201 -10.73 12.82 -25.19
N LEU A 202 -10.33 13.70 -26.12
CA LEU A 202 -10.07 15.09 -25.81
C LEU A 202 -11.30 15.85 -25.30
N GLN A 203 -12.48 15.53 -25.83
CA GLN A 203 -13.74 16.10 -25.33
C GLN A 203 -14.05 15.57 -23.93
N MET A 204 -13.85 14.28 -23.68
CA MET A 204 -14.06 13.67 -22.36
C MET A 204 -13.10 14.24 -21.31
N ILE A 205 -11.82 14.51 -21.69
CA ILE A 205 -10.86 15.20 -20.83
C ILE A 205 -11.34 16.60 -20.45
N LYS A 206 -11.92 17.35 -21.39
CA LYS A 206 -12.44 18.70 -21.15
C LYS A 206 -13.67 18.74 -20.25
N ASP A 207 -14.53 17.73 -20.38
CA ASP A 207 -15.82 17.65 -19.71
C ASP A 207 -15.73 16.95 -18.33
N SER A 208 -14.57 16.37 -18.00
CA SER A 208 -14.34 15.65 -16.74
C SER A 208 -13.74 16.56 -15.68
N ASP A 209 -14.42 16.66 -14.51
CA ASP A 209 -13.92 17.36 -13.33
C ASP A 209 -13.15 16.42 -12.36
N GLU A 210 -13.23 15.11 -12.56
CA GLU A 210 -12.59 14.10 -11.71
C GLU A 210 -11.18 13.76 -12.23
N PRO A 211 -10.12 13.97 -11.42
CA PRO A 211 -8.73 13.76 -11.85
C PRO A 211 -8.45 12.34 -12.37
N GLU A 212 -9.04 11.31 -11.74
CA GLU A 212 -8.88 9.91 -12.15
C GLU A 212 -9.47 9.62 -13.53
N LEU A 213 -10.62 10.24 -13.85
CA LEU A 213 -11.23 10.13 -15.17
C LEU A 213 -10.42 10.89 -16.22
N VAL A 214 -9.91 12.07 -15.88
CA VAL A 214 -9.01 12.85 -16.76
C VAL A 214 -7.77 12.02 -17.10
N ASP A 215 -7.14 11.38 -16.11
CA ASP A 215 -5.96 10.54 -16.32
C ASP A 215 -6.26 9.32 -17.20
N ALA A 216 -7.38 8.65 -16.97
CA ALA A 216 -7.80 7.52 -17.79
C ALA A 216 -8.08 7.90 -19.26
N TRP A 217 -8.70 9.07 -19.47
CA TRP A 217 -8.93 9.61 -20.82
C TRP A 217 -7.66 10.10 -21.48
N LEU A 218 -6.70 10.64 -20.73
CA LEU A 218 -5.36 11.00 -21.23
C LEU A 218 -4.59 9.77 -21.71
N ASP A 219 -4.59 8.67 -20.97
CA ASP A 219 -3.94 7.43 -21.39
C ASP A 219 -4.54 6.94 -22.71
N LYS A 220 -5.86 6.87 -22.78
CA LYS A 220 -6.56 6.44 -23.98
C LYS A 220 -6.35 7.39 -25.18
N PHE A 221 -6.26 8.69 -24.92
CA PHE A 221 -5.91 9.68 -25.94
C PHE A 221 -4.52 9.39 -26.54
N TRP A 222 -3.51 9.11 -25.68
CA TRP A 222 -2.15 8.84 -26.14
C TRP A 222 -2.03 7.50 -26.89
N GLU A 223 -2.76 6.47 -26.49
CA GLU A 223 -2.81 5.19 -27.21
C GLU A 223 -3.27 5.32 -28.67
N LEU A 224 -4.07 6.35 -28.97
CA LEU A 224 -4.61 6.59 -30.31
C LEU A 224 -3.69 7.44 -31.19
N GLN A 225 -2.65 8.09 -30.61
CA GLN A 225 -1.82 9.00 -31.37
C GLN A 225 -0.80 8.25 -32.24
N GLU A 226 -0.90 8.41 -33.55
CA GLU A 226 0.00 7.83 -34.53
C GLU A 226 0.64 8.94 -35.39
N CYS A 227 1.89 8.71 -35.78
CA CYS A 227 2.61 9.61 -36.66
C CYS A 227 1.91 9.68 -38.05
N PRO A 228 1.59 10.87 -38.55
CA PRO A 228 0.94 11.00 -39.87
C PRO A 228 1.82 10.55 -41.03
N ASP A 229 3.15 10.47 -40.84
CA ASP A 229 4.10 10.12 -41.92
C ASP A 229 4.37 8.61 -42.00
N CYS A 230 4.47 7.88 -40.85
CA CYS A 230 4.82 6.46 -40.83
C CYS A 230 3.79 5.54 -40.12
N GLY A 231 2.80 6.11 -39.46
CA GLY A 231 1.75 5.35 -38.77
C GLY A 231 2.15 4.79 -37.41
N GLU A 232 3.39 4.97 -36.96
CA GLU A 232 3.87 4.46 -35.67
C GLU A 232 3.45 5.34 -34.49
N PRO A 233 3.39 4.77 -33.25
CA PRO A 233 2.95 5.50 -32.09
C PRO A 233 3.76 6.75 -31.78
N VAL A 234 3.08 7.77 -31.27
CA VAL A 234 3.69 9.03 -30.82
C VAL A 234 3.73 9.03 -29.28
N ASN A 235 4.89 9.33 -28.71
CA ASN A 235 5.06 9.40 -27.26
C ASN A 235 4.45 10.68 -26.66
N MET A 236 4.39 10.77 -25.32
CA MET A 236 3.81 11.91 -24.59
C MET A 236 4.55 13.24 -24.83
N GLN A 237 5.77 13.24 -25.37
CA GLN A 237 6.49 14.44 -25.79
C GLN A 237 6.06 14.90 -27.20
N GLY A 238 5.26 14.10 -27.93
CA GLY A 238 4.85 14.37 -29.28
C GLY A 238 5.86 13.93 -30.35
N VAL A 239 6.78 13.04 -29.98
CA VAL A 239 7.82 12.51 -30.86
C VAL A 239 7.44 11.11 -31.33
N CYS A 240 7.55 10.86 -32.62
CA CYS A 240 7.33 9.53 -33.18
C CYS A 240 8.39 8.53 -32.70
N SER A 241 7.96 7.35 -32.29
CA SER A 241 8.83 6.29 -31.78
C SER A 241 9.77 5.69 -32.82
N ASP A 242 9.43 5.77 -34.10
CA ASP A 242 10.20 5.18 -35.18
C ASP A 242 10.98 6.25 -36.00
N CYS A 243 10.31 7.20 -36.62
CA CYS A 243 10.99 8.19 -37.48
C CYS A 243 11.58 9.39 -36.73
N GLY A 244 11.34 9.51 -35.42
CA GLY A 244 11.88 10.59 -34.58
C GLY A 244 11.30 11.98 -34.86
N LYS A 245 10.23 12.08 -35.68
CA LYS A 245 9.58 13.36 -36.00
C LYS A 245 8.94 13.95 -34.75
N ASP A 246 9.27 15.19 -34.45
CA ASP A 246 8.56 15.99 -33.42
C ASP A 246 7.34 16.67 -34.06
N LEU A 247 6.14 16.32 -33.59
CA LEU A 247 4.87 16.85 -34.12
C LEU A 247 4.55 18.26 -33.56
N PHE A 248 5.34 18.76 -32.63
CA PHE A 248 5.17 20.09 -32.07
C PHE A 248 6.18 21.11 -32.61
N SER A 249 7.20 20.62 -33.34
CA SER A 249 8.22 21.50 -33.99
C SER A 249 7.66 22.33 -35.13
#